data_4474d635d8434f15d22db53dea5b03ae
#
_entry.id   4474d635d8434f15d22db53dea5b03ae
#
_cell.length_a   1.000
_cell.length_b   1.000
_cell.length_c   1.000
_cell.angle_alpha   90.00
_cell.angle_beta   90.00
_cell.angle_gamma   90.00
#
_symmetry.space_group_name_H-M   'P 1'
#
loop_
_entity.id
_entity.type
_entity.pdbx_description
1 polymer ?
#
loop_
_entity_poly.entity_id
_entity_poly.type
_entity_poly.pdbx_seq_one_letter_code
_entity_poly.pdbx_strand_id
1 'polypeptide(L)'
;LSAYYDDMLRRFAIGALLGAAFLAVLPHALAAPGVRDMHAITSTVLLGLLGFFLLEKLVLWRHCHAHECEAHGATEVHSPIAIHGHAKASGYLILFGDGVHNFVDGVLIAAAFLTDVHLGVVTALAVAAHEIPQEVGDFAILLHSGFSRGKALLYNVLASLTTVVGG
;
A
#
# COMPACT_ATOMS: atom_id res chain seq x y z
N LEU A 1 -23.89 -10.89 1.00
CA LEU A 1 -22.83 -11.63 1.74
C LEU A 1 -21.42 -11.20 1.27
N SER A 2 -21.20 -10.98 -0.03
CA SER A 2 -19.88 -10.57 -0.56
C SER A 2 -19.48 -9.17 -0.07
N ALA A 3 -20.35 -8.18 -0.15
CA ALA A 3 -20.05 -6.79 0.25
C ALA A 3 -19.69 -6.65 1.74
N TYR A 4 -20.30 -7.46 2.60
CA TYR A 4 -19.98 -7.47 4.03
C TYR A 4 -18.57 -8.03 4.30
N TYR A 5 -18.21 -9.14 3.62
CA TYR A 5 -16.87 -9.72 3.77
C TYR A 5 -15.78 -8.81 3.20
N ASP A 6 -16.05 -8.12 2.08
CA ASP A 6 -15.12 -7.17 1.48
C ASP A 6 -14.85 -5.96 2.40
N ASP A 7 -15.91 -5.43 3.06
CA ASP A 7 -15.76 -4.34 4.02
C ASP A 7 -15.01 -4.80 5.29
N MET A 8 -15.30 -6.00 5.77
CA MET A 8 -14.60 -6.57 6.93
C MET A 8 -13.10 -6.79 6.63
N LEU A 9 -12.75 -7.33 5.46
CA LEU A 9 -11.37 -7.55 5.05
C LEU A 9 -10.60 -6.24 4.94
N ARG A 10 -11.22 -5.20 4.33
CA ARG A 10 -10.58 -3.87 4.26
C ARG A 10 -10.33 -3.27 5.63
N ARG A 11 -11.28 -3.32 6.54
CA ARG A 11 -11.12 -2.81 7.92
C ARG A 11 -10.04 -3.57 8.66
N PHE A 12 -9.98 -4.89 8.47
CA PHE A 12 -8.93 -5.72 9.05
C PHE A 12 -7.55 -5.34 8.49
N ALA A 13 -7.40 -5.21 7.17
CA ALA A 13 -6.16 -4.80 6.54
C ALA A 13 -5.68 -3.43 7.03
N ILE A 14 -6.57 -2.41 7.05
CA ILE A 14 -6.25 -1.09 7.57
C ILE A 14 -5.81 -1.17 9.04
N GLY A 15 -6.54 -1.90 9.87
CA GLY A 15 -6.19 -2.06 11.28
C GLY A 15 -4.85 -2.76 11.49
N ALA A 16 -4.57 -3.79 10.71
CA ALA A 16 -3.30 -4.54 10.77
C ALA A 16 -2.11 -3.69 10.33
N LEU A 17 -2.25 -2.93 9.22
CA LEU A 17 -1.21 -2.01 8.74
C LEU A 17 -0.93 -0.88 9.73
N LEU A 18 -1.96 -0.25 10.29
CA LEU A 18 -1.80 0.77 11.33
C LEU A 18 -1.17 0.18 12.59
N GLY A 19 -1.60 -1.02 12.99
CA GLY A 19 -1.01 -1.74 14.10
C GLY A 19 0.47 -2.03 13.89
N ALA A 20 0.85 -2.56 12.75
CA ALA A 20 2.25 -2.80 12.39
C ALA A 20 3.06 -1.49 12.40
N ALA A 21 2.56 -0.42 11.77
CA ALA A 21 3.25 0.86 11.70
C ALA A 21 3.48 1.48 13.09
N PHE A 22 2.44 1.56 13.93
CA PHE A 22 2.51 2.29 15.20
C PHE A 22 2.95 1.44 16.40
N LEU A 23 2.72 0.12 16.38
CA LEU A 23 3.06 -0.75 17.50
C LEU A 23 4.36 -1.53 17.28
N ALA A 24 4.83 -1.68 16.04
CA ALA A 24 6.05 -2.38 15.75
C ALA A 24 7.12 -1.45 15.13
N VAL A 25 6.87 -0.92 13.91
CA VAL A 25 7.89 -0.20 13.13
C VAL A 25 8.31 1.10 13.81
N LEU A 26 7.37 1.94 14.21
CA LEU A 26 7.68 3.25 14.80
C LEU A 26 8.39 3.13 16.16
N PRO A 27 7.95 2.30 17.13
CA PRO A 27 8.70 2.11 18.37
C PRO A 27 10.09 1.55 18.13
N HIS A 28 10.25 0.61 17.20
CA HIS A 28 11.56 0.05 16.86
C HIS A 28 12.48 1.10 16.25
N ALA A 29 11.98 1.93 15.34
CA ALA A 29 12.74 3.04 14.76
C ALA A 29 13.18 4.07 15.81
N LEU A 30 12.31 4.37 16.78
CA LEU A 30 12.61 5.30 17.88
C LEU A 30 13.62 4.73 18.89
N ALA A 31 13.66 3.41 19.07
CA ALA A 31 14.57 2.72 19.96
C ALA A 31 15.89 2.31 19.29
N ALA A 32 16.06 2.56 18.00
CA ALA A 32 17.25 2.12 17.25
C ALA A 32 18.54 2.77 17.78
N PRO A 33 19.64 2.00 17.93
CA PRO A 33 20.92 2.53 18.35
C PRO A 33 21.42 3.60 17.36
N GLY A 34 21.75 4.78 17.85
CA GLY A 34 22.25 5.90 17.01
C GLY A 34 21.20 6.95 16.69
N VAL A 35 19.95 6.75 17.05
CA VAL A 35 18.92 7.80 16.99
C VAL A 35 19.24 8.88 18.03
N ARG A 36 19.76 10.01 17.56
CA ARG A 36 20.09 11.17 18.41
C ARG A 36 19.01 12.25 18.39
N ASP A 37 18.15 12.21 17.39
CA ASP A 37 17.12 13.23 17.17
C ASP A 37 15.76 12.58 16.88
N MET A 38 14.93 12.55 17.91
CA MET A 38 13.54 12.11 17.78
C MET A 38 12.71 13.00 16.82
N HIS A 39 13.06 14.30 16.76
CA HIS A 39 12.37 15.21 15.86
C HIS A 39 12.64 14.88 14.39
N ALA A 40 13.83 14.37 14.05
CA ALA A 40 14.13 13.93 12.69
C ALA A 40 13.24 12.76 12.27
N ILE A 41 13.06 11.75 13.13
CA ILE A 41 12.19 10.59 12.84
C ILE A 41 10.74 11.03 12.71
N THR A 42 10.22 11.79 13.66
CA THR A 42 8.81 12.23 13.62
C THR A 42 8.55 13.16 12.44
N SER A 43 9.51 14.01 12.08
CA SER A 43 9.44 14.86 10.89
C SER A 43 9.45 14.03 9.61
N THR A 44 10.25 12.97 9.54
CA THR A 44 10.27 12.05 8.39
C THR A 44 8.93 11.33 8.24
N VAL A 45 8.33 10.85 9.33
CA VAL A 45 6.99 10.25 9.31
C VAL A 45 5.96 11.26 8.82
N LEU A 46 5.99 12.50 9.33
CA LEU A 46 5.07 13.55 8.90
C LEU A 46 5.25 13.89 7.42
N LEU A 47 6.50 14.01 6.94
CA LEU A 47 6.78 14.27 5.53
C LEU A 47 6.32 13.11 4.64
N GLY A 48 6.47 11.87 5.09
CA GLY A 48 5.94 10.69 4.40
C GLY A 48 4.42 10.73 4.27
N LEU A 49 3.71 11.02 5.36
CA LEU A 49 2.24 11.17 5.36
C LEU A 49 1.78 12.30 4.45
N LEU A 50 2.41 13.48 4.53
CA LEU A 50 2.09 14.62 3.66
C LEU A 50 2.43 14.32 2.20
N GLY A 51 3.55 13.67 1.93
CA GLY A 51 3.95 13.25 0.58
C GLY A 51 2.93 12.28 -0.02
N PHE A 52 2.50 11.29 0.74
CA PHE A 52 1.47 10.35 0.31
C PHE A 52 0.13 11.03 0.06
N PHE A 53 -0.29 11.92 0.97
CA PHE A 53 -1.51 12.72 0.81
C PHE A 53 -1.47 13.59 -0.46
N LEU A 54 -0.34 14.26 -0.71
CA LEU A 54 -0.17 15.07 -1.92
C LEU A 54 -0.18 14.21 -3.17
N LEU A 55 0.46 13.05 -3.15
CA LEU A 55 0.48 12.11 -4.27
C LEU A 55 -0.93 11.60 -4.59
N GLU A 56 -1.71 11.24 -3.57
CA GLU A 56 -3.11 10.88 -3.71
C GLU A 56 -3.92 12.01 -4.36
N LYS A 57 -3.76 13.24 -3.86
CA LYS A 57 -4.45 14.41 -4.41
C LYS A 57 -4.04 14.72 -5.84
N LEU A 58 -2.76 14.58 -6.18
CA LEU A 58 -2.27 14.77 -7.55
C LEU A 58 -2.83 13.71 -8.51
N VAL A 59 -2.92 12.46 -8.07
CA VAL A 59 -3.52 11.38 -8.85
C VAL A 59 -5.00 11.67 -9.10
N LEU A 60 -5.75 11.99 -8.05
CA LEU A 60 -7.15 12.38 -8.16
C LEU A 60 -7.34 13.60 -9.05
N TRP A 61 -6.50 14.65 -8.91
CA TRP A 61 -6.57 15.87 -9.70
C TRP A 61 -6.30 15.61 -11.20
N ARG A 62 -5.31 14.79 -11.53
CA ARG A 62 -5.04 14.39 -12.92
C ARG A 62 -6.20 13.61 -13.53
N HIS A 63 -6.87 12.77 -12.74
CA HIS A 63 -8.05 12.05 -13.21
C HIS A 63 -9.26 12.97 -13.41
N CYS A 64 -9.44 14.01 -12.57
CA CYS A 64 -10.54 14.97 -12.70
C CYS A 64 -10.42 15.86 -13.93
N HIS A 65 -9.20 16.16 -14.42
CA HIS A 65 -9.02 16.96 -15.64
C HIS A 65 -9.24 16.17 -16.94
N ALA A 66 -9.29 14.85 -16.87
CA ALA A 66 -9.53 14.00 -18.05
C ALA A 66 -11.03 13.77 -18.33
N HIS A 67 -11.90 13.87 -17.30
CA HIS A 67 -13.36 13.73 -17.40
C HIS A 67 -14.04 14.48 -16.25
N GLU A 68 -15.24 15.00 -16.47
CA GLU A 68 -16.02 15.81 -15.54
C GLU A 68 -16.07 15.24 -14.13
N CYS A 69 -15.64 16.03 -13.14
CA CYS A 69 -15.60 15.64 -11.73
C CYS A 69 -17.01 15.60 -11.12
N GLU A 70 -17.40 14.46 -10.53
CA GLU A 70 -18.58 14.32 -9.66
C GLU A 70 -18.52 15.16 -8.36
N ALA A 71 -17.46 15.92 -8.12
CA ALA A 71 -17.30 16.72 -6.90
C ALA A 71 -18.16 18.00 -6.87
N HIS A 72 -18.79 18.39 -8.00
CA HIS A 72 -19.72 19.50 -8.06
C HIS A 72 -21.04 19.00 -8.62
N GLY A 73 -21.97 18.80 -7.68
CA GLY A 73 -23.29 18.22 -7.95
C GLY A 73 -24.00 18.85 -9.14
N ALA A 74 -24.56 18.01 -9.92
CA ALA A 74 -25.85 18.04 -10.59
C ALA A 74 -25.82 17.33 -11.94
N THR A 75 -26.79 16.46 -12.09
CA THR A 75 -27.41 15.90 -13.30
C THR A 75 -26.65 14.82 -14.07
N GLU A 76 -27.22 13.68 -13.90
CA GLU A 76 -27.05 12.40 -14.55
C GLU A 76 -26.86 12.44 -16.07
N VAL A 77 -25.74 11.93 -16.54
CA VAL A 77 -25.72 10.92 -17.62
C VAL A 77 -24.57 9.95 -17.32
N HIS A 78 -24.84 8.90 -16.59
CA HIS A 78 -23.88 7.82 -16.36
C HIS A 78 -23.65 7.04 -17.66
N SER A 79 -22.52 7.28 -18.32
CA SER A 79 -22.01 6.34 -19.30
C SER A 79 -21.26 5.23 -18.54
N PRO A 80 -21.70 3.97 -18.57
CA PRO A 80 -21.09 2.85 -17.84
C PRO A 80 -19.60 2.62 -18.20
N ILE A 81 -19.19 3.07 -19.38
CA ILE A 81 -17.84 2.91 -19.92
C ILE A 81 -16.80 3.79 -19.17
N ALA A 82 -17.19 4.99 -18.73
CA ALA A 82 -16.28 5.92 -18.04
C ALA A 82 -15.89 5.40 -16.64
N ILE A 83 -16.84 4.85 -15.89
CA ILE A 83 -16.64 4.34 -14.52
C ILE A 83 -15.64 3.16 -14.51
N HIS A 84 -15.70 2.26 -15.49
CA HIS A 84 -14.79 1.12 -15.57
C HIS A 84 -13.35 1.49 -15.92
N GLY A 85 -13.15 2.59 -16.67
CA GLY A 85 -11.80 3.08 -17.01
C GLY A 85 -11.06 3.64 -15.79
N HIS A 86 -11.74 4.41 -14.95
CA HIS A 86 -11.16 5.01 -13.75
C HIS A 86 -10.83 3.98 -12.68
N ALA A 87 -11.72 3.02 -12.44
CA ALA A 87 -11.48 1.95 -11.49
C ALA A 87 -10.22 1.14 -11.83
N LYS A 88 -10.01 0.79 -13.11
CA LYS A 88 -8.80 0.06 -13.54
C LYS A 88 -7.53 0.88 -13.40
N ALA A 89 -7.55 2.19 -13.68
CA ALA A 89 -6.40 3.06 -13.51
C ALA A 89 -5.95 3.11 -12.03
N SER A 90 -6.90 3.21 -11.10
CA SER A 90 -6.61 3.14 -9.66
C SER A 90 -5.99 1.80 -9.26
N GLY A 91 -6.48 0.69 -9.81
CA GLY A 91 -5.90 -0.64 -9.57
C GLY A 91 -4.45 -0.75 -10.04
N TYR A 92 -4.09 -0.20 -11.19
CA TYR A 92 -2.68 -0.18 -11.65
C TYR A 92 -1.78 0.71 -10.79
N LEU A 93 -2.29 1.82 -10.26
CA LEU A 93 -1.53 2.68 -9.34
C LEU A 93 -1.23 1.98 -8.02
N ILE A 94 -2.20 1.23 -7.50
CA ILE A 94 -2.00 0.42 -6.29
C ILE A 94 -0.94 -0.64 -6.54
N LEU A 95 -1.02 -1.39 -7.64
CA LEU A 95 -0.01 -2.39 -8.01
C LEU A 95 1.40 -1.79 -8.16
N PHE A 96 1.51 -0.58 -8.74
CA PHE A 96 2.78 0.10 -8.84
C PHE A 96 3.32 0.49 -7.46
N GLY A 97 2.46 1.06 -6.61
CA GLY A 97 2.81 1.44 -5.24
C GLY A 97 3.23 0.22 -4.41
N ASP A 98 2.47 -0.85 -4.50
CA ASP A 98 2.72 -2.12 -3.84
C ASP A 98 4.05 -2.74 -4.33
N GLY A 99 4.30 -2.79 -5.63
CA GLY A 99 5.57 -3.28 -6.17
C GLY A 99 6.79 -2.47 -5.69
N VAL A 100 6.68 -1.15 -5.55
CA VAL A 100 7.75 -0.31 -4.97
C VAL A 100 7.92 -0.60 -3.48
N HIS A 101 6.82 -0.75 -2.74
CA HIS A 101 6.83 -1.10 -1.32
C HIS A 101 7.54 -2.43 -1.09
N ASN A 102 7.11 -3.46 -1.77
CA ASN A 102 7.69 -4.79 -1.73
C ASN A 102 9.19 -4.80 -2.09
N PHE A 103 9.60 -4.03 -3.11
CA PHE A 103 11.01 -3.88 -3.45
C PHE A 103 11.82 -3.29 -2.27
N VAL A 104 11.31 -2.25 -1.63
CA VAL A 104 11.96 -1.63 -0.46
C VAL A 104 12.04 -2.61 0.70
N ASP A 105 11.02 -3.41 0.93
CA ASP A 105 11.01 -4.44 1.97
C ASP A 105 12.09 -5.51 1.71
N GLY A 106 12.29 -5.90 0.46
CA GLY A 106 13.39 -6.76 0.07
C GLY A 106 14.75 -6.16 0.44
N VAL A 107 14.97 -4.88 0.10
CA VAL A 107 16.21 -4.16 0.47
C VAL A 107 16.40 -4.13 1.99
N LEU A 108 15.35 -3.88 2.75
CA LEU A 108 15.42 -3.84 4.22
C LEU A 108 15.77 -5.21 4.82
N ILE A 109 15.16 -6.28 4.30
CA ILE A 109 15.44 -7.65 4.73
C ILE A 109 16.91 -7.99 4.43
N ALA A 110 17.38 -7.72 3.21
CA ALA A 110 18.76 -7.98 2.83
C ALA A 110 19.76 -7.20 3.69
N ALA A 111 19.52 -5.91 3.91
CA ALA A 111 20.35 -5.07 4.77
C ALA A 111 20.40 -5.59 6.22
N ALA A 112 19.28 -6.08 6.74
CA ALA A 112 19.20 -6.67 8.07
C ALA A 112 20.03 -7.96 8.15
N PHE A 113 19.94 -8.85 7.14
CA PHE A 113 20.75 -10.08 7.08
C PHE A 113 22.25 -9.80 6.93
N LEU A 114 22.63 -8.78 6.19
CA LEU A 114 24.02 -8.34 6.08
C LEU A 114 24.58 -7.81 7.41
N THR A 115 23.72 -7.32 8.29
CA THR A 115 24.13 -6.82 9.61
C THR A 115 24.24 -7.95 10.63
N ASP A 116 23.19 -8.77 10.73
CA ASP A 116 23.11 -9.91 11.66
C ASP A 116 22.00 -10.88 11.23
N VAL A 117 22.25 -12.18 11.28
CA VAL A 117 21.28 -13.21 10.85
C VAL A 117 20.00 -13.17 11.69
N HIS A 118 20.11 -12.96 13.01
CA HIS A 118 18.95 -12.89 13.89
C HIS A 118 18.10 -11.65 13.55
N LEU A 119 18.74 -10.50 13.32
CA LEU A 119 18.06 -9.28 12.87
C LEU A 119 17.37 -9.51 11.53
N GLY A 120 18.01 -10.17 10.59
CA GLY A 120 17.44 -10.53 9.30
C GLY A 120 16.16 -11.37 9.43
N VAL A 121 16.20 -12.40 10.28
CA VAL A 121 15.03 -13.26 10.53
C VAL A 121 13.89 -12.46 11.18
N VAL A 122 14.17 -11.65 12.18
CA VAL A 122 13.15 -10.82 12.85
C VAL A 122 12.54 -9.82 11.86
N THR A 123 13.36 -9.17 11.03
CA THR A 123 12.89 -8.24 10.00
C THR A 123 12.02 -8.95 8.97
N ALA A 124 12.44 -10.12 8.46
CA ALA A 124 11.67 -10.89 7.51
C ALA A 124 10.30 -11.33 8.07
N LEU A 125 10.26 -11.73 9.34
CA LEU A 125 9.00 -12.08 10.02
C LEU A 125 8.10 -10.85 10.21
N ALA A 126 8.67 -9.70 10.54
CA ALA A 126 7.93 -8.45 10.69
C ALA A 126 7.34 -7.99 9.35
N VAL A 127 8.11 -8.08 8.27
CA VAL A 127 7.64 -7.81 6.90
C VAL A 127 6.53 -8.78 6.53
N ALA A 128 6.72 -10.08 6.67
CA ALA A 128 5.68 -11.06 6.35
C ALA A 128 4.38 -10.84 7.14
N ALA A 129 4.47 -10.36 8.37
CA ALA A 129 3.30 -10.10 9.21
C ALA A 129 2.43 -8.94 8.69
N HIS A 130 3.02 -7.92 8.05
CA HIS A 130 2.24 -6.84 7.46
C HIS A 130 1.91 -7.08 5.98
N GLU A 131 2.75 -7.81 5.24
CA GLU A 131 2.51 -8.16 3.85
C GLU A 131 1.24 -9.00 3.66
N ILE A 132 0.98 -10.00 4.52
CA ILE A 132 -0.21 -10.84 4.38
C ILE A 132 -1.52 -10.02 4.41
N PRO A 133 -1.76 -9.14 5.40
CA PRO A 133 -2.94 -8.25 5.38
C PRO A 133 -2.97 -7.31 4.18
N GLN A 134 -1.83 -6.77 3.76
CA GLN A 134 -1.71 -5.85 2.63
C GLN A 134 -2.12 -6.54 1.33
N GLU A 135 -1.53 -7.67 1.01
CA GLU A 135 -1.83 -8.47 -0.18
C GLU A 135 -3.31 -8.85 -0.29
N VAL A 136 -3.93 -9.22 0.85
CA VAL A 136 -5.37 -9.49 0.91
C VAL A 136 -6.18 -8.23 0.60
N GLY A 137 -5.76 -7.08 1.12
CA GLY A 137 -6.37 -5.78 0.85
C GLY A 137 -6.28 -5.40 -0.62
N ASP A 138 -5.09 -5.50 -1.21
CA ASP A 138 -4.83 -5.14 -2.60
C ASP A 138 -5.55 -6.06 -3.57
N PHE A 139 -5.59 -7.35 -3.28
CA PHE A 139 -6.41 -8.31 -4.04
C PHE A 139 -7.89 -7.89 -4.04
N ALA A 140 -8.45 -7.53 -2.89
CA ALA A 140 -9.85 -7.08 -2.79
C ALA A 140 -10.08 -5.78 -3.59
N ILE A 141 -9.13 -4.82 -3.53
CA ILE A 141 -9.23 -3.57 -4.29
C ILE A 141 -9.13 -3.82 -5.79
N LEU A 142 -8.24 -4.71 -6.24
CA LEU A 142 -8.11 -5.09 -7.65
C LEU A 142 -9.41 -5.72 -8.19
N LEU A 143 -10.06 -6.60 -7.41
CA LEU A 143 -11.36 -7.16 -7.78
C LEU A 143 -12.42 -6.05 -7.90
N HIS A 144 -12.43 -5.11 -6.95
CA HIS A 144 -13.35 -3.97 -6.98
C HIS A 144 -13.07 -3.02 -8.16
N SER A 145 -11.83 -2.91 -8.57
CA SER A 145 -11.39 -2.15 -9.75
C SER A 145 -11.73 -2.85 -11.09
N GLY A 146 -12.43 -3.99 -11.06
CA GLY A 146 -12.91 -4.69 -12.23
C GLY A 146 -11.89 -5.64 -12.87
N PHE A 147 -10.84 -6.02 -12.17
CA PHE A 147 -9.95 -7.10 -12.61
C PHE A 147 -10.61 -8.47 -12.38
N SER A 148 -10.38 -9.40 -13.29
CA SER A 148 -10.79 -10.79 -13.06
C SER A 148 -9.94 -11.41 -11.95
N ARG A 149 -10.49 -12.38 -11.22
CA ARG A 149 -9.80 -13.05 -10.10
C ARG A 149 -8.41 -13.55 -10.48
N GLY A 150 -8.26 -14.16 -11.65
CA GLY A 150 -6.95 -14.65 -12.10
C GLY A 150 -5.95 -13.53 -12.39
N LYS A 151 -6.40 -12.40 -12.99
CA LYS A 151 -5.53 -11.24 -13.23
C LYS A 151 -5.16 -10.53 -11.93
N ALA A 152 -6.12 -10.34 -11.03
CA ALA A 152 -5.87 -9.73 -9.72
C ALA A 152 -4.82 -10.54 -8.95
N LEU A 153 -5.00 -11.87 -8.87
CA LEU A 153 -4.03 -12.74 -8.20
C LEU A 153 -2.66 -12.72 -8.88
N LEU A 154 -2.62 -12.81 -10.21
CA LEU A 154 -1.35 -12.78 -10.95
C LEU A 154 -0.58 -11.47 -10.70
N TYR A 155 -1.25 -10.33 -10.76
CA TYR A 155 -0.61 -9.03 -10.59
C TYR A 155 -0.15 -8.81 -9.14
N ASN A 156 -0.93 -9.26 -8.16
CA ASN A 156 -0.56 -9.25 -6.76
C ASN A 156 0.73 -10.06 -6.53
N VAL A 157 0.77 -11.30 -7.01
CA VAL A 157 1.96 -12.15 -6.92
C VAL A 157 3.16 -11.54 -7.65
N LEU A 158 2.96 -10.90 -8.81
CA LEU A 158 4.05 -10.23 -9.52
C LEU A 158 4.59 -9.02 -8.74
N ALA A 159 3.73 -8.27 -8.07
CA ALA A 159 4.12 -7.17 -7.21
C ALA A 159 4.92 -7.68 -5.99
N SER A 160 4.44 -8.74 -5.30
CA SER A 160 5.17 -9.37 -4.18
C SER A 160 6.54 -9.92 -4.59
N LEU A 161 6.71 -10.40 -5.82
CA LEU A 161 8.01 -10.88 -6.31
C LEU A 161 9.07 -9.78 -6.40
N THR A 162 8.69 -8.51 -6.37
CA THR A 162 9.66 -7.41 -6.33
C THR A 162 10.47 -7.40 -5.03
N THR A 163 9.97 -7.99 -3.92
CA THR A 163 10.72 -8.23 -2.69
C THR A 163 11.98 -9.06 -2.96
N VAL A 164 11.88 -10.08 -3.81
CA VAL A 164 13.03 -10.92 -4.18
C VAL A 164 14.05 -10.17 -5.04
N VAL A 165 13.57 -9.18 -5.82
CA VAL A 165 14.46 -8.34 -6.63
C VAL A 165 15.18 -7.30 -5.77
N GLY A 166 14.55 -6.84 -4.69
CA GLY A 166 15.12 -5.90 -3.73
C GLY A 166 16.15 -6.53 -2.80
N GLY A 167 16.00 -7.82 -2.51
CA GLY A 167 16.85 -8.60 -1.58
C GLY A 167 17.86 -9.46 -2.28
#